data_eec316d226b2c0a2f07303ee2d5790c8
#
_entry.id   eec316d226b2c0a2f07303ee2d5790c8
#
_cell.length_a   1.000
_cell.length_b   1.000
_cell.length_c   1.000
_cell.angle_alpha   90.00
_cell.angle_beta   90.00
_cell.angle_gamma   90.00
#
_symmetry.space_group_name_H-M   'P 1'
#
loop_
_entity.id
_entity.type
_entity.pdbx_description
1 polymer ?
#
loop_
_entity_poly.entity_id
_entity_poly.type
_entity_poly.pdbx_seq_one_letter_code
_entity_poly.pdbx_strand_id
1 'polypeptide(L)'
;MSSLTRRTVDIPHRGWRAAHSGSSTGNPAHASSAVIAPLATPQSHVPRFPESVTRSDFVLYVEDNDDLRELVVELVSVVLKRRCVGVGSYEELAALGEEALGASVAILDINLGPDRRSGIDAYTWLRDHGFKGRIVFLTGHASTHPLVVEAQRIGDAEIFSKPIEPDQLRAIVEGKRQ
;
A
#
# COMPACT_ATOMS: atom_id res chain seq x y z
N MET A 1 -24.60 -13.57 38.18
CA MET A 1 -25.44 -14.51 37.44
C MET A 1 -26.20 -13.71 36.41
N SER A 2 -25.75 -13.70 35.15
CA SER A 2 -26.55 -13.23 34.01
C SER A 2 -25.96 -13.84 32.74
N SER A 3 -26.78 -14.68 32.16
CA SER A 3 -26.53 -15.55 31.03
C SER A 3 -26.56 -14.75 29.72
N LEU A 4 -25.53 -14.80 28.89
CA LEU A 4 -25.53 -14.26 27.54
C LEU A 4 -25.82 -15.36 26.53
N THR A 5 -26.99 -15.29 25.96
CA THR A 5 -27.53 -16.20 24.93
C THR A 5 -26.84 -15.84 23.57
N ARG A 6 -26.17 -16.83 22.97
CA ARG A 6 -25.66 -16.75 21.58
C ARG A 6 -26.82 -16.96 20.62
N ARG A 7 -27.01 -16.04 19.68
CA ARG A 7 -27.89 -16.24 18.52
C ARG A 7 -27.05 -16.75 17.35
N THR A 8 -27.36 -17.96 16.93
CA THR A 8 -26.88 -18.58 15.69
C THR A 8 -27.77 -18.10 14.54
N VAL A 9 -27.18 -17.59 13.47
CA VAL A 9 -27.86 -17.20 12.23
C VAL A 9 -27.71 -18.35 11.24
N ASP A 10 -28.83 -18.93 10.84
CA ASP A 10 -28.92 -20.04 9.90
C ASP A 10 -29.02 -19.50 8.47
N ILE A 11 -28.21 -20.00 7.55
CA ILE A 11 -28.19 -19.62 6.14
C ILE A 11 -28.70 -20.78 5.30
N PRO A 12 -29.79 -20.65 4.55
CA PRO A 12 -30.32 -21.76 3.75
C PRO A 12 -29.57 -21.96 2.44
N HIS A 13 -29.10 -23.18 2.23
CA HIS A 13 -28.59 -23.69 0.95
C HIS A 13 -29.73 -23.85 -0.07
N ARG A 14 -29.66 -23.17 -1.20
CA ARG A 14 -30.50 -23.48 -2.37
C ARG A 14 -29.72 -24.39 -3.33
N GLY A 15 -30.23 -25.64 -3.45
CA GLY A 15 -29.73 -26.62 -4.42
C GLY A 15 -30.20 -26.29 -5.84
N TRP A 16 -29.32 -26.49 -6.79
CA TRP A 16 -29.66 -26.53 -8.22
C TRP A 16 -29.82 -27.98 -8.66
N ARG A 17 -30.99 -28.28 -9.23
CA ARG A 17 -31.30 -29.58 -9.83
C ARG A 17 -30.99 -29.52 -11.32
N ALA A 18 -30.33 -30.57 -11.78
CA ALA A 18 -30.15 -30.89 -13.20
C ALA A 18 -31.45 -31.41 -13.80
N ALA A 19 -31.76 -31.05 -15.03
CA ALA A 19 -32.82 -31.68 -15.83
C ALA A 19 -32.20 -32.25 -17.12
N HIS A 20 -32.53 -33.54 -17.33
CA HIS A 20 -32.08 -34.37 -18.43
C HIS A 20 -33.00 -34.27 -19.66
N SER A 21 -32.44 -34.66 -20.77
CA SER A 21 -32.95 -35.48 -21.89
C SER A 21 -33.72 -34.81 -23.02
N GLY A 22 -33.26 -35.17 -24.23
CA GLY A 22 -33.96 -35.00 -25.49
C GLY A 22 -33.12 -35.48 -26.66
N SER A 23 -33.17 -36.79 -26.95
CA SER A 23 -32.60 -37.41 -28.14
C SER A 23 -33.47 -37.16 -29.38
N SER A 24 -32.86 -36.90 -30.56
CA SER A 24 -33.47 -37.23 -31.86
C SER A 24 -32.41 -37.45 -32.93
N THR A 25 -32.59 -38.58 -33.59
CA THR A 25 -31.90 -39.23 -34.68
C THR A 25 -32.07 -38.49 -36.01
N GLY A 26 -31.06 -38.54 -36.89
CA GLY A 26 -31.17 -38.20 -38.31
C GLY A 26 -29.86 -38.08 -39.04
N ASN A 27 -29.44 -39.11 -39.76
CA ASN A 27 -28.39 -39.19 -40.80
C ASN A 27 -29.10 -39.34 -42.18
N PRO A 28 -28.48 -39.21 -43.40
CA PRO A 28 -27.10 -38.89 -43.76
C PRO A 28 -26.91 -37.96 -45.01
N ALA A 29 -25.63 -37.77 -45.34
CA ALA A 29 -25.02 -37.54 -46.65
C ALA A 29 -25.19 -36.18 -47.35
N HIS A 30 -24.08 -35.46 -47.45
CA HIS A 30 -23.40 -35.14 -48.74
C HIS A 30 -22.00 -34.56 -48.45
N ALA A 31 -21.01 -35.21 -49.07
CA ALA A 31 -19.63 -34.77 -49.06
C ALA A 31 -19.47 -33.46 -49.88
N SER A 32 -18.86 -32.44 -49.28
CA SER A 32 -18.25 -31.35 -50.04
C SER A 32 -16.97 -30.97 -49.30
N SER A 33 -15.87 -31.21 -50.01
CA SER A 33 -14.51 -30.93 -49.54
C SER A 33 -14.31 -29.42 -49.55
N ALA A 34 -14.45 -28.77 -48.38
CA ALA A 34 -14.07 -27.39 -48.18
C ALA A 34 -12.73 -27.34 -47.46
N VAL A 35 -11.74 -26.81 -48.12
CA VAL A 35 -10.41 -26.52 -47.58
C VAL A 35 -10.59 -25.52 -46.40
N ILE A 36 -10.37 -26.03 -45.22
CA ILE A 36 -10.41 -25.19 -44.01
C ILE A 36 -9.09 -24.46 -43.90
N ALA A 37 -9.11 -23.16 -44.20
CA ALA A 37 -8.02 -22.29 -43.84
C ALA A 37 -7.87 -22.25 -42.29
N PRO A 38 -6.63 -22.21 -41.72
CA PRO A 38 -6.47 -22.16 -40.29
C PRO A 38 -7.06 -20.86 -39.75
N LEU A 39 -8.02 -20.98 -38.84
CA LEU A 39 -8.51 -19.85 -38.04
C LEU A 39 -7.32 -19.23 -37.28
N ALA A 40 -7.04 -17.97 -37.62
CA ALA A 40 -6.14 -17.15 -36.83
C ALA A 40 -6.68 -17.10 -35.39
N THR A 41 -5.90 -17.61 -34.47
CA THR A 41 -6.17 -17.46 -33.03
C THR A 41 -6.26 -15.95 -32.69
N PRO A 42 -7.31 -15.49 -32.05
CA PRO A 42 -7.35 -14.11 -31.59
C PRO A 42 -6.20 -13.95 -30.59
N GLN A 43 -5.20 -13.14 -30.97
CA GLN A 43 -4.19 -12.68 -30.02
C GLN A 43 -4.93 -11.88 -28.95
N SER A 44 -5.04 -12.45 -27.75
CA SER A 44 -5.52 -11.75 -26.58
C SER A 44 -4.58 -10.56 -26.36
N HIS A 45 -5.02 -9.42 -26.82
CA HIS A 45 -4.38 -8.14 -26.51
C HIS A 45 -4.61 -7.86 -25.03
N VAL A 46 -3.76 -8.44 -24.18
CA VAL A 46 -3.66 -8.02 -22.79
C VAL A 46 -3.15 -6.59 -22.86
N PRO A 47 -3.92 -5.59 -22.39
CA PRO A 47 -3.41 -4.23 -22.31
C PRO A 47 -2.16 -4.26 -21.45
N ARG A 48 -0.99 -4.04 -22.04
CA ARG A 48 0.22 -3.73 -21.29
C ARG A 48 -0.04 -2.40 -20.60
N PHE A 49 -0.32 -2.45 -19.31
CA PHE A 49 -0.23 -1.28 -18.46
C PHE A 49 1.20 -0.73 -18.62
N PRO A 50 1.37 0.58 -18.83
CA PRO A 50 2.71 1.13 -18.96
C PRO A 50 3.49 0.84 -17.68
N GLU A 51 4.60 0.10 -17.80
CA GLU A 51 5.55 -0.23 -16.71
C GLU A 51 6.38 0.96 -16.24
N SER A 52 5.86 2.16 -16.37
CA SER A 52 6.43 3.35 -15.76
C SER A 52 5.39 4.02 -14.89
N VAL A 53 5.16 3.50 -13.67
CA VAL A 53 4.83 4.40 -12.57
C VAL A 53 6.06 5.31 -12.46
N THR A 54 6.02 6.43 -13.16
CA THR A 54 6.97 7.51 -12.92
C THR A 54 6.88 7.80 -11.43
N ARG A 55 7.95 7.47 -10.68
CA ARG A 55 8.03 7.82 -9.26
C ARG A 55 7.66 9.29 -9.17
N SER A 56 6.50 9.56 -8.65
CA SER A 56 6.10 10.94 -8.41
C SER A 56 7.04 11.42 -7.32
N ASP A 57 7.80 12.48 -7.63
CA ASP A 57 8.86 13.00 -6.80
C ASP A 57 8.27 13.76 -5.60
N PHE A 58 7.58 13.06 -4.71
CA PHE A 58 7.00 13.62 -3.51
C PHE A 58 7.46 12.89 -2.24
N VAL A 59 7.29 13.57 -1.12
CA VAL A 59 7.59 13.09 0.22
C VAL A 59 6.28 12.68 0.88
N LEU A 60 6.23 11.49 1.45
CA LEU A 60 5.16 11.03 2.33
C LEU A 60 5.61 11.26 3.78
N TYR A 61 4.79 11.93 4.59
CA TYR A 61 5.08 12.19 5.99
C TYR A 61 3.94 11.67 6.88
N VAL A 62 4.25 10.78 7.81
CA VAL A 62 3.30 10.18 8.74
C VAL A 62 3.61 10.67 10.15
N GLU A 63 2.68 11.43 10.76
CA GLU A 63 2.86 12.12 12.04
C GLU A 63 1.50 12.37 12.68
N ASP A 64 1.26 11.93 13.90
CA ASP A 64 -0.02 12.08 14.58
C ASP A 64 -0.23 13.49 15.16
N ASN A 65 0.83 14.23 15.42
CA ASN A 65 0.72 15.63 15.87
C ASN A 65 0.42 16.54 14.67
N ASP A 66 -0.78 17.15 14.66
CA ASP A 66 -1.26 18.00 13.58
C ASP A 66 -0.35 19.20 13.32
N ASP A 67 0.05 19.92 14.38
CA ASP A 67 0.89 21.11 14.26
C ASP A 67 2.26 20.79 13.66
N LEU A 68 2.87 19.69 14.12
CA LEU A 68 4.16 19.25 13.60
C LEU A 68 4.04 18.76 12.16
N ARG A 69 2.96 18.05 11.84
CA ARG A 69 2.68 17.55 10.49
C ARG A 69 2.53 18.72 9.51
N GLU A 70 1.72 19.72 9.85
CA GLU A 70 1.51 20.90 9.02
C GLU A 70 2.82 21.67 8.82
N LEU A 71 3.59 21.89 9.88
CA LEU A 71 4.89 22.57 9.81
C LEU A 71 5.86 21.88 8.85
N VAL A 72 6.00 20.56 8.95
CA VAL A 72 6.93 19.81 8.09
C VAL A 72 6.43 19.78 6.64
N VAL A 73 5.13 19.61 6.42
CA VAL A 73 4.54 19.67 5.07
C VAL A 73 4.78 21.04 4.43
N GLU A 74 4.59 22.14 5.18
CA GLU A 74 4.86 23.49 4.70
C GLU A 74 6.36 23.68 4.39
N LEU A 75 7.24 23.26 5.30
CA LEU A 75 8.69 23.38 5.13
C LEU A 75 9.17 22.64 3.86
N VAL A 76 8.72 21.40 3.67
CA VAL A 76 9.06 20.61 2.47
C VAL A 76 8.49 21.26 1.21
N SER A 77 7.23 21.69 1.25
CA SER A 77 6.55 22.22 0.07
C SER A 77 7.03 23.62 -0.32
N VAL A 78 7.17 24.52 0.67
CA VAL A 78 7.49 25.93 0.42
C VAL A 78 8.99 26.17 0.33
N VAL A 79 9.77 25.58 1.27
CA VAL A 79 11.22 25.85 1.33
C VAL A 79 12.00 24.91 0.40
N LEU A 80 11.69 23.61 0.46
CA LEU A 80 12.42 22.62 -0.36
C LEU A 80 11.82 22.43 -1.75
N LYS A 81 10.67 23.07 -2.05
CA LYS A 81 10.01 23.02 -3.36
C LYS A 81 9.69 21.57 -3.81
N ARG A 82 9.33 20.72 -2.87
CA ARG A 82 8.94 19.32 -3.12
C ARG A 82 7.52 19.10 -2.67
N ARG A 83 6.71 18.41 -3.46
CA ARG A 83 5.37 17.98 -3.00
C ARG A 83 5.53 17.14 -1.74
N CYS A 84 4.71 17.41 -0.71
CA CYS A 84 4.65 16.62 0.51
C CYS A 84 3.19 16.26 0.80
N VAL A 85 2.96 15.00 1.12
CA VAL A 85 1.66 14.49 1.56
C VAL A 85 1.82 14.07 3.01
N GLY A 86 1.11 14.77 3.92
CA GLY A 86 1.08 14.47 5.34
C GLY A 86 -0.18 13.67 5.70
N VAL A 87 -0.02 12.63 6.50
CA VAL A 87 -1.12 11.82 7.07
C VAL A 87 -0.92 11.65 8.58
N GLY A 88 -2.03 11.60 9.33
CA GLY A 88 -2.03 11.59 10.79
C GLY A 88 -2.04 10.20 11.41
N SER A 89 -2.15 9.14 10.63
CA SER A 89 -2.27 7.77 11.15
C SER A 89 -1.88 6.72 10.12
N TYR A 90 -1.70 5.49 10.62
CA TYR A 90 -1.57 4.32 9.76
C TYR A 90 -2.80 4.12 8.85
N GLU A 91 -4.00 4.36 9.37
CA GLU A 91 -5.25 4.17 8.64
C GLU A 91 -5.36 5.16 7.47
N GLU A 92 -4.97 6.42 7.69
CA GLU A 92 -4.90 7.41 6.62
C GLU A 92 -3.84 7.05 5.58
N LEU A 93 -2.67 6.57 6.00
CA LEU A 93 -1.65 6.05 5.09
C LEU A 93 -2.20 4.92 4.23
N ALA A 94 -2.83 3.92 4.84
CA ALA A 94 -3.40 2.78 4.12
C ALA A 94 -4.52 3.20 3.15
N ALA A 95 -5.29 4.24 3.50
CA ALA A 95 -6.33 4.80 2.64
C ALA A 95 -5.79 5.50 1.38
N LEU A 96 -4.54 5.99 1.38
CA LEU A 96 -3.88 6.50 0.17
C LEU A 96 -3.61 5.41 -0.87
N GLY A 97 -3.49 4.15 -0.44
CA GLY A 97 -3.28 3.01 -1.33
C GLY A 97 -2.05 3.17 -2.24
N GLU A 98 -2.25 3.02 -3.55
CA GLU A 98 -1.17 3.12 -4.54
C GLU A 98 -0.51 4.51 -4.60
N GLU A 99 -1.23 5.58 -4.22
CA GLU A 99 -0.63 6.92 -4.20
C GLU A 99 0.56 6.95 -3.23
N ALA A 100 0.43 6.36 -2.04
CA ALA A 100 1.53 6.29 -1.06
C ALA A 100 2.77 5.59 -1.63
N LEU A 101 2.58 4.57 -2.46
CA LEU A 101 3.67 3.79 -3.06
C LEU A 101 4.47 4.58 -4.10
N GLY A 102 3.89 5.66 -4.64
CA GLY A 102 4.53 6.56 -5.58
C GLY A 102 5.54 7.54 -4.95
N ALA A 103 5.58 7.69 -3.63
CA ALA A 103 6.51 8.59 -2.96
C ALA A 103 7.98 8.17 -3.17
N SER A 104 8.86 9.16 -3.27
CA SER A 104 10.31 8.92 -3.34
C SER A 104 10.92 8.66 -1.97
N VAL A 105 10.35 9.31 -0.94
CA VAL A 105 10.77 9.21 0.47
C VAL A 105 9.52 9.11 1.34
N ALA A 106 9.53 8.20 2.30
CA ALA A 106 8.57 8.14 3.40
C ALA A 106 9.28 8.47 4.72
N ILE A 107 8.78 9.46 5.43
CA ILE A 107 9.24 9.87 6.75
C ILE A 107 8.14 9.47 7.74
N LEU A 108 8.46 8.60 8.69
CA LEU A 108 7.49 7.97 9.58
C LEU A 108 7.83 8.31 11.04
N ASP A 109 6.92 8.95 11.76
CA ASP A 109 7.05 8.93 13.22
C ASP A 109 6.90 7.50 13.73
N ILE A 110 7.80 7.08 14.62
CA ILE A 110 7.72 5.73 15.22
C ILE A 110 6.47 5.59 16.09
N ASN A 111 6.09 6.65 16.83
CA ASN A 111 4.96 6.60 17.76
C ASN A 111 3.80 7.45 17.25
N LEU A 112 2.79 6.82 16.73
CA LEU A 112 1.58 7.47 16.20
C LEU A 112 0.44 7.53 17.24
N GLY A 113 0.79 7.59 18.53
CA GLY A 113 -0.15 7.71 19.63
C GLY A 113 -0.42 6.41 20.38
N PRO A 114 -1.03 6.51 21.58
CA PRO A 114 -1.37 5.36 22.41
C PRO A 114 -2.48 4.54 21.76
N ASP A 115 -2.41 3.21 21.90
CA ASP A 115 -3.40 2.25 21.42
C ASP A 115 -3.66 2.30 19.89
N ARG A 116 -2.72 2.87 19.14
CA ARG A 116 -2.74 2.95 17.67
C ARG A 116 -1.63 2.11 17.06
N ARG A 117 -1.74 1.88 15.76
CA ARG A 117 -0.65 1.31 14.98
C ARG A 117 0.53 2.28 14.92
N SER A 118 1.73 1.73 15.01
CA SER A 118 2.99 2.49 15.06
C SER A 118 3.51 2.84 13.66
N GLY A 119 4.54 3.66 13.60
CA GLY A 119 5.29 3.87 12.36
C GLY A 119 5.98 2.61 11.83
N ILE A 120 6.22 1.61 12.68
CA ILE A 120 6.74 0.31 12.25
C ILE A 120 5.67 -0.48 11.48
N ASP A 121 4.40 -0.42 11.91
CA ASP A 121 3.29 -0.99 11.15
C ASP A 121 3.15 -0.28 9.79
N ALA A 122 3.31 1.04 9.76
CA ALA A 122 3.31 1.84 8.53
C ALA A 122 4.45 1.43 7.59
N TYR A 123 5.66 1.24 8.12
CA TYR A 123 6.80 0.72 7.40
C TYR A 123 6.50 -0.65 6.78
N THR A 124 6.00 -1.58 7.60
CA THR A 124 5.67 -2.95 7.17
C THR A 124 4.66 -2.91 6.03
N TRP A 125 3.58 -2.13 6.20
CA TRP A 125 2.58 -1.98 5.16
C TRP A 125 3.17 -1.46 3.84
N LEU A 126 4.00 -0.41 3.89
CA LEU A 126 4.65 0.15 2.71
C LEU A 126 5.52 -0.90 1.98
N ARG A 127 6.32 -1.67 2.72
CA ARG A 127 7.19 -2.69 2.13
C ARG A 127 6.40 -3.86 1.54
N ASP A 128 5.38 -4.33 2.25
CA ASP A 128 4.52 -5.43 1.80
C ASP A 128 3.76 -5.09 0.52
N HIS A 129 3.39 -3.80 0.35
CA HIS A 129 2.74 -3.30 -0.87
C HIS A 129 3.72 -2.86 -1.97
N GLY A 130 5.01 -3.09 -1.77
CA GLY A 130 6.02 -2.89 -2.82
C GLY A 130 6.61 -1.49 -2.91
N PHE A 131 6.48 -0.66 -1.87
CA PHE A 131 7.15 0.65 -1.80
C PHE A 131 8.66 0.52 -2.00
N LYS A 132 9.21 1.25 -2.95
CA LYS A 132 10.64 1.22 -3.34
C LYS A 132 11.41 2.48 -2.95
N GLY A 133 10.71 3.46 -2.36
CA GLY A 133 11.33 4.68 -1.89
C GLY A 133 12.20 4.46 -0.65
N ARG A 134 12.92 5.50 -0.28
CA ARG A 134 13.66 5.56 0.99
C ARG A 134 12.66 5.66 2.14
N ILE A 135 12.89 4.93 3.23
CA ILE A 135 12.13 5.09 4.48
C ILE A 135 13.05 5.60 5.57
N VAL A 136 12.55 6.57 6.31
CA VAL A 136 13.23 7.18 7.46
C VAL A 136 12.27 7.21 8.62
N PHE A 137 12.73 6.80 9.79
CA PHE A 137 12.00 6.95 11.04
C PHE A 137 12.39 8.23 11.77
N LEU A 138 11.40 8.92 12.33
CA LEU A 138 11.61 9.96 13.34
C LEU A 138 11.16 9.46 14.70
N THR A 139 11.82 9.87 15.76
CA THR A 139 11.44 9.48 17.12
C THR A 139 11.77 10.56 18.16
N GLY A 140 10.86 10.81 19.06
CA GLY A 140 11.09 11.59 20.28
C GLY A 140 11.55 10.74 21.47
N HIS A 141 11.63 9.41 21.31
CA HIS A 141 11.97 8.49 22.39
C HIS A 141 13.47 8.18 22.44
N ALA A 142 13.93 7.78 23.63
CA ALA A 142 15.28 7.32 23.83
C ALA A 142 15.57 6.03 23.02
N SER A 143 16.83 5.79 22.68
CA SER A 143 17.26 4.63 21.92
C SER A 143 16.95 3.27 22.59
N THR A 144 16.66 3.29 23.89
CA THR A 144 16.26 2.10 24.66
C THR A 144 14.76 1.82 24.65
N HIS A 145 13.95 2.71 24.05
CA HIS A 145 12.50 2.50 23.96
C HIS A 145 12.19 1.27 23.05
N PRO A 146 11.26 0.38 23.45
CA PRO A 146 10.99 -0.85 22.72
C PRO A 146 10.76 -0.67 21.22
N LEU A 147 9.96 0.31 20.81
CA LEU A 147 9.70 0.61 19.40
C LEU A 147 10.96 1.09 18.67
N VAL A 148 11.85 1.86 19.33
CA VAL A 148 13.11 2.29 18.71
C VAL A 148 14.06 1.12 18.52
N VAL A 149 14.15 0.22 19.51
CA VAL A 149 14.93 -1.02 19.41
C VAL A 149 14.40 -1.91 18.28
N GLU A 150 13.10 -1.98 18.11
CA GLU A 150 12.47 -2.74 17.02
C GLU A 150 12.79 -2.10 15.66
N ALA A 151 12.64 -0.79 15.51
CA ALA A 151 12.99 -0.06 14.30
C ALA A 151 14.47 -0.23 13.92
N GLN A 152 15.38 -0.25 14.89
CA GLN A 152 16.81 -0.52 14.66
C GLN A 152 17.09 -1.90 14.07
N ARG A 153 16.27 -2.90 14.39
CA ARG A 153 16.41 -4.27 13.87
C ARG A 153 15.99 -4.42 12.42
N ILE A 154 15.19 -3.50 11.90
CA ILE A 154 14.71 -3.53 10.51
C ILE A 154 15.88 -3.40 9.52
N GLY A 155 16.85 -2.53 9.81
CA GLY A 155 18.15 -2.44 9.12
C GLY A 155 18.14 -1.75 7.75
N ASP A 156 16.99 -1.51 7.12
CA ASP A 156 16.88 -0.82 5.82
C ASP A 156 16.27 0.59 5.91
N ALA A 157 16.03 1.08 7.13
CA ALA A 157 15.55 2.42 7.41
C ALA A 157 16.49 3.16 8.37
N GLU A 158 16.71 4.43 8.10
CA GLU A 158 17.49 5.30 8.97
C GLU A 158 16.61 5.86 10.09
N ILE A 159 17.17 6.12 11.26
CA ILE A 159 16.43 6.65 12.42
C ILE A 159 17.04 7.98 12.83
N PHE A 160 16.19 9.00 12.95
CA PHE A 160 16.57 10.34 13.41
C PHE A 160 15.77 10.73 14.65
N SER A 161 16.39 11.48 15.54
CA SER A 161 15.73 12.02 16.72
C SER A 161 14.93 13.27 16.39
N LYS A 162 13.77 13.44 17.03
CA LYS A 162 13.04 14.70 17.06
C LYS A 162 13.64 15.64 18.14
N PRO A 163 13.68 16.97 17.92
CA PRO A 163 13.28 17.66 16.68
C PRO A 163 14.28 17.42 15.55
N ILE A 164 13.77 17.32 14.31
CA ILE A 164 14.64 17.21 13.14
C ILE A 164 15.13 18.58 12.71
N GLU A 165 16.42 18.72 12.52
CA GLU A 165 17.01 19.96 12.04
C GLU A 165 16.69 20.20 10.55
N PRO A 166 16.49 21.47 10.11
CA PRO A 166 16.15 21.78 8.73
C PRO A 166 17.14 21.22 7.70
N ASP A 167 18.44 21.21 8.00
CA ASP A 167 19.46 20.66 7.11
C ASP A 167 19.41 19.13 7.02
N GLN A 168 19.05 18.45 8.13
CA GLN A 168 18.81 17.01 8.14
C GLN A 168 17.58 16.67 7.29
N LEU A 169 16.46 17.39 7.48
CA LEU A 169 15.26 17.22 6.67
C LEU A 169 15.55 17.42 5.20
N ARG A 170 16.31 18.45 4.84
CA ARG A 170 16.76 18.69 3.47
C ARG A 170 17.56 17.51 2.93
N ALA A 171 18.54 17.01 3.68
CA ALA A 171 19.37 15.87 3.27
C ALA A 171 18.52 14.60 3.05
N ILE A 172 17.52 14.35 3.89
CA ILE A 172 16.57 13.24 3.74
C ILE A 172 15.79 13.39 2.43
N VAL A 173 15.19 14.55 2.19
CA VAL A 173 14.34 14.84 1.03
C VAL A 173 15.14 14.82 -0.29
N GLU A 174 16.40 15.28 -0.26
CA GLU A 174 17.30 15.27 -1.43
C GLU A 174 17.97 13.91 -1.66
N GLY A 175 17.70 12.91 -0.82
CA GLY A 175 18.26 11.56 -0.96
C GLY A 175 19.72 11.43 -0.56
N LYS A 176 20.27 12.41 0.14
CA LYS A 176 21.62 12.33 0.70
C LYS A 176 21.63 11.42 1.91
N ARG A 177 22.52 10.43 1.95
CA ARG A 177 22.79 9.62 3.14
C ARG A 177 23.81 10.33 4.01
N GLN A 178 23.59 10.35 5.32
CA GLN A 178 24.57 10.82 6.28
C GLN A 178 25.54 9.72 6.66
#